data_a14222dbda4494a079d8fedccaf21dde
#
_entry.id   a14222dbda4494a079d8fedccaf21dde
#
_cell.length_a   1.000
_cell.length_b   1.000
_cell.length_c   1.000
_cell.angle_alpha   90.00
_cell.angle_beta   90.00
_cell.angle_gamma   90.00
#
_symmetry.space_group_name_H-M   'P 1'
#
loop_
_entity.id
_entity.type
_entity.pdbx_description
1 polymer ?
#
loop_
_entity_poly.entity_id
_entity_poly.type
_entity_poly.pdbx_seq_one_letter_code
_entity_poly.pdbx_strand_id
1 'polypeptide(L)'
;LTVSSAASDVYKRQMYILLGARLEEGEDVLAEPASEEEEYLKAQLHKRHAASPGWFTRQKDAIVGVSEETTTGVLRLYQMAEKNQLPFPAINVNDSVTKSKFDNLYGCRESLVDGIRRATDVMLAGKVALVCGYGDVGKGSAASLRQGGARVMVTEIDPICALQAAMEGYEVVTMEQVAGKADIFVTATGNKDVITLDHMRQMKDRAIVCNIGHFDNEIEVSSLSNMAWREVKPQ
;
A
#
# COMPACT_ATOMS: atom_id res chain seq x y z
N LEU A 1 1.53 4.24 -28.82
CA LEU A 1 1.66 3.29 -27.70
C LEU A 1 2.29 4.02 -26.53
N THR A 2 1.48 4.57 -25.63
CA THR A 2 2.00 5.13 -24.40
C THR A 2 1.93 4.03 -23.35
N VAL A 3 3.03 3.29 -23.16
CA VAL A 3 3.21 2.44 -21.99
C VAL A 3 3.61 3.37 -20.85
N SER A 4 2.72 3.61 -19.92
CA SER A 4 3.04 4.35 -18.72
C SER A 4 3.63 3.39 -17.68
N SER A 5 4.90 3.57 -17.36
CA SER A 5 5.68 2.75 -16.42
C SER A 5 5.57 3.21 -14.96
N ALA A 6 4.53 3.92 -14.57
CA ALA A 6 4.30 4.21 -13.15
C ALA A 6 3.55 3.02 -12.53
N ALA A 7 4.28 2.18 -11.85
CA ALA A 7 3.88 0.85 -11.38
C ALA A 7 2.70 0.80 -10.39
N SER A 8 2.32 1.88 -9.74
CA SER A 8 1.42 1.81 -8.60
C SER A 8 -0.03 2.23 -8.83
N ASP A 9 -0.39 2.74 -10.01
CA ASP A 9 -1.67 3.42 -10.21
C ASP A 9 -2.48 3.02 -11.45
N VAL A 10 -2.22 1.85 -12.02
CA VAL A 10 -2.91 1.41 -13.26
C VAL A 10 -4.40 1.22 -13.01
N TYR A 11 -4.81 0.57 -11.93
CA TYR A 11 -6.21 0.42 -11.58
C TYR A 11 -6.89 1.78 -11.30
N LYS A 12 -6.19 2.73 -10.68
CA LYS A 12 -6.70 4.10 -10.46
C LYS A 12 -6.95 4.80 -11.79
N ARG A 13 -6.07 4.62 -12.77
CA ARG A 13 -6.27 5.15 -14.12
C ARG A 13 -7.44 4.50 -14.84
N GLN A 14 -7.61 3.18 -14.70
CA GLN A 14 -8.79 2.50 -15.22
C GLN A 14 -10.07 3.07 -14.62
N MET A 15 -10.13 3.21 -13.29
CA MET A 15 -11.26 3.82 -12.60
C MET A 15 -11.50 5.26 -13.05
N TYR A 16 -10.43 6.07 -13.18
CA TYR A 16 -10.51 7.44 -13.64
C TYR A 16 -11.09 7.55 -15.05
N ILE A 17 -10.67 6.70 -15.97
CA ILE A 17 -11.17 6.69 -17.36
C ILE A 17 -12.59 6.15 -17.41
N LEU A 18 -12.92 5.08 -16.68
CA LEU A 18 -14.24 4.51 -16.61
C LEU A 18 -15.26 5.53 -16.08
N LEU A 19 -14.99 6.11 -14.90
CA LEU A 19 -15.88 7.09 -14.29
C LEU A 19 -15.99 8.37 -15.12
N GLY A 20 -14.90 8.79 -15.74
CA GLY A 20 -14.89 9.94 -16.63
C GLY A 20 -15.70 9.72 -17.90
N ALA A 21 -15.66 8.52 -18.48
CA ALA A 21 -16.49 8.17 -19.65
C ALA A 21 -17.98 8.15 -19.28
N ARG A 22 -18.33 7.60 -18.10
CA ARG A 22 -19.71 7.61 -17.59
C ARG A 22 -20.21 9.04 -17.30
N LEU A 23 -19.32 9.91 -16.77
CA LEU A 23 -19.60 11.34 -16.60
C LEU A 23 -19.88 12.03 -17.95
N GLU A 24 -19.14 11.69 -19.00
CA GLU A 24 -19.38 12.19 -20.37
C GLU A 24 -20.68 11.66 -20.99
N GLU A 25 -21.15 10.50 -20.55
CA GLU A 25 -22.46 9.92 -20.90
C GLU A 25 -23.62 10.56 -20.09
N GLY A 26 -23.31 11.46 -19.15
CA GLY A 26 -24.30 12.21 -18.36
C GLY A 26 -24.65 11.55 -17.02
N GLU A 27 -23.90 10.55 -16.57
CA GLU A 27 -24.12 9.93 -15.26
C GLU A 27 -23.55 10.84 -14.13
N ASP A 28 -24.25 10.90 -13.00
CA ASP A 28 -23.75 11.54 -11.78
C ASP A 28 -22.82 10.57 -11.04
N VAL A 29 -21.57 10.52 -11.48
CA VAL A 29 -20.56 9.63 -10.90
C VAL A 29 -20.07 10.18 -9.56
N LEU A 30 -19.94 9.28 -8.55
CA LEU A 30 -19.54 9.65 -7.19
C LEU A 30 -20.45 10.73 -6.59
N ALA A 31 -21.78 10.58 -6.76
CA ALA A 31 -22.78 11.52 -6.23
C ALA A 31 -22.56 11.77 -4.72
N GLU A 32 -22.35 10.69 -3.96
CA GLU A 32 -22.05 10.70 -2.54
C GLU A 32 -20.67 10.03 -2.31
N PRO A 33 -19.56 10.80 -2.31
CA PRO A 33 -18.24 10.25 -2.03
C PRO A 33 -18.18 9.68 -0.62
N ALA A 34 -17.65 8.47 -0.48
CA ALA A 34 -17.52 7.78 0.79
C ALA A 34 -16.18 8.06 1.50
N SER A 35 -15.26 8.76 0.84
CA SER A 35 -13.93 9.07 1.37
C SER A 35 -13.38 10.38 0.78
N GLU A 36 -12.39 10.96 1.44
CA GLU A 36 -11.66 12.13 0.94
C GLU A 36 -10.99 11.84 -0.43
N GLU A 37 -10.50 10.61 -0.64
CA GLU A 37 -9.94 10.17 -1.92
C GLU A 37 -11.01 10.24 -3.05
N GLU A 38 -12.24 9.81 -2.76
CA GLU A 38 -13.34 9.87 -3.73
C GLU A 38 -13.79 11.31 -4.00
N GLU A 39 -13.80 12.17 -3.00
CA GLU A 39 -14.06 13.62 -3.17
C GLU A 39 -13.04 14.26 -4.11
N TYR A 40 -11.75 13.98 -3.86
CA TYR A 40 -10.67 14.46 -4.71
C TYR A 40 -10.79 13.90 -6.13
N LEU A 41 -11.08 12.62 -6.28
CA LEU A 41 -11.29 11.98 -7.58
C LEU A 41 -12.44 12.64 -8.34
N LYS A 42 -13.58 12.87 -7.69
CA LYS A 42 -14.74 13.58 -8.26
C LYS A 42 -14.35 14.95 -8.79
N ALA A 43 -13.65 15.74 -7.95
CA ALA A 43 -13.19 17.06 -8.34
C ALA A 43 -12.28 17.04 -9.59
N GLN A 44 -11.35 16.07 -9.67
CA GLN A 44 -10.46 15.90 -10.83
C GLN A 44 -11.22 15.46 -12.09
N LEU A 45 -12.22 14.58 -11.97
CA LEU A 45 -13.08 14.17 -13.08
C LEU A 45 -13.82 15.38 -13.69
N HIS A 46 -14.50 16.16 -12.86
CA HIS A 46 -15.22 17.35 -13.32
C HIS A 46 -14.29 18.40 -13.92
N LYS A 47 -13.15 18.65 -13.30
CA LYS A 47 -12.12 19.57 -13.82
C LYS A 47 -11.63 19.16 -15.21
N ARG A 48 -11.35 17.87 -15.41
CA ARG A 48 -10.89 17.35 -16.71
C ARG A 48 -12.00 17.41 -17.75
N HIS A 49 -13.21 17.01 -17.39
CA HIS A 49 -14.35 17.04 -18.28
C HIS A 49 -14.64 18.49 -18.77
N ALA A 50 -14.64 19.46 -17.86
CA ALA A 50 -14.85 20.85 -18.23
C ALA A 50 -13.73 21.42 -19.14
N ALA A 51 -12.47 21.03 -18.88
CA ALA A 51 -11.32 21.50 -19.67
C ALA A 51 -11.22 20.85 -21.06
N SER A 52 -11.73 19.63 -21.22
CA SER A 52 -11.62 18.87 -22.48
C SER A 52 -12.76 17.86 -22.60
N PRO A 53 -13.96 18.27 -22.98
CA PRO A 53 -15.10 17.37 -23.21
C PRO A 53 -14.75 16.25 -24.20
N GLY A 54 -15.20 15.04 -23.93
CA GLY A 54 -14.91 13.84 -24.75
C GLY A 54 -13.48 13.30 -24.59
N TRP A 55 -12.70 13.83 -23.66
CA TRP A 55 -11.33 13.35 -23.43
C TRP A 55 -11.31 11.92 -22.90
N PHE A 56 -12.17 11.59 -21.95
CA PHE A 56 -12.22 10.24 -21.35
C PHE A 56 -12.64 9.18 -22.34
N THR A 57 -13.65 9.45 -23.16
CA THR A 57 -14.10 8.55 -24.21
C THR A 57 -12.97 8.31 -25.23
N ARG A 58 -12.31 9.39 -25.69
CA ARG A 58 -11.16 9.24 -26.60
C ARG A 58 -10.02 8.42 -25.98
N GLN A 59 -9.75 8.57 -24.68
CA GLN A 59 -8.71 7.76 -24.01
C GLN A 59 -9.13 6.30 -23.91
N LYS A 60 -10.38 6.04 -23.52
CA LYS A 60 -10.93 4.69 -23.47
C LYS A 60 -10.79 3.96 -24.80
N ASP A 61 -11.10 4.62 -25.91
CA ASP A 61 -11.03 4.05 -27.25
C ASP A 61 -9.61 3.89 -27.77
N ALA A 62 -8.66 4.70 -27.29
CA ALA A 62 -7.27 4.68 -27.73
C ALA A 62 -6.38 3.70 -26.97
N ILE A 63 -6.78 3.30 -25.74
CA ILE A 63 -5.99 2.38 -24.90
C ILE A 63 -6.26 0.94 -25.32
N VAL A 64 -5.24 0.25 -25.80
CA VAL A 64 -5.32 -1.16 -26.24
C VAL A 64 -5.38 -2.11 -25.05
N GLY A 65 -4.76 -1.75 -23.94
CA GLY A 65 -4.72 -2.53 -22.70
C GLY A 65 -3.70 -1.99 -21.73
N VAL A 66 -3.69 -2.54 -20.52
CA VAL A 66 -2.76 -2.17 -19.45
C VAL A 66 -2.16 -3.40 -18.78
N SER A 67 -1.04 -3.24 -18.10
CA SER A 67 -0.46 -4.24 -17.21
C SER A 67 -0.46 -3.70 -15.78
N GLU A 68 -0.91 -4.51 -14.83
CA GLU A 68 -0.96 -4.19 -13.40
C GLU A 68 0.05 -5.03 -12.64
N GLU A 69 0.87 -4.39 -11.83
CA GLU A 69 1.96 -5.06 -11.11
C GLU A 69 1.87 -4.93 -9.58
N THR A 70 0.72 -4.49 -9.04
CA THR A 70 0.51 -4.47 -7.59
C THR A 70 -0.68 -5.34 -7.18
N THR A 71 -0.56 -6.07 -6.06
CA THR A 71 -1.58 -7.01 -5.55
C THR A 71 -2.94 -6.34 -5.40
N THR A 72 -2.98 -5.15 -4.82
CA THR A 72 -4.23 -4.41 -4.63
C THR A 72 -4.87 -3.97 -5.93
N GLY A 73 -4.06 -3.50 -6.88
CA GLY A 73 -4.56 -3.12 -8.20
C GLY A 73 -5.15 -4.31 -8.94
N VAL A 74 -4.47 -5.45 -8.91
CA VAL A 74 -4.95 -6.71 -9.49
C VAL A 74 -6.30 -7.13 -8.89
N LEU A 75 -6.44 -7.09 -7.56
CA LEU A 75 -7.71 -7.41 -6.90
C LEU A 75 -8.85 -6.48 -7.36
N ARG A 76 -8.58 -5.18 -7.47
CA ARG A 76 -9.55 -4.20 -7.97
C ARG A 76 -9.94 -4.47 -9.42
N LEU A 77 -8.98 -4.82 -10.27
CA LEU A 77 -9.25 -5.15 -11.67
C LEU A 77 -10.07 -6.44 -11.81
N TYR A 78 -9.83 -7.46 -10.98
CA TYR A 78 -10.70 -8.64 -10.92
C TYR A 78 -12.13 -8.28 -10.53
N GLN A 79 -12.31 -7.46 -9.50
CA GLN A 79 -13.65 -6.98 -9.11
C GLN A 79 -14.36 -6.21 -10.22
N MET A 80 -13.61 -5.40 -11.00
CA MET A 80 -14.16 -4.71 -12.17
C MET A 80 -14.51 -5.69 -13.30
N ALA A 81 -13.69 -6.71 -13.53
CA ALA A 81 -13.92 -7.74 -14.53
C ALA A 81 -15.19 -8.55 -14.22
N GLU A 82 -15.36 -8.98 -12.96
CA GLU A 82 -16.56 -9.69 -12.49
C GLU A 82 -17.85 -8.88 -12.72
N LYS A 83 -17.76 -7.57 -12.60
CA LYS A 83 -18.87 -6.63 -12.83
C LYS A 83 -19.01 -6.21 -14.29
N ASN A 84 -18.20 -6.74 -15.22
CA ASN A 84 -18.11 -6.30 -16.62
C ASN A 84 -17.87 -4.78 -16.77
N GLN A 85 -17.06 -4.21 -15.90
CA GLN A 85 -16.76 -2.76 -15.84
C GLN A 85 -15.35 -2.39 -16.31
N LEU A 86 -14.55 -3.35 -16.81
CA LEU A 86 -13.23 -3.02 -17.38
C LEU A 86 -13.41 -2.22 -18.67
N PRO A 87 -12.90 -0.98 -18.75
CA PRO A 87 -13.02 -0.17 -19.97
C PRO A 87 -12.14 -0.68 -21.11
N PHE A 88 -11.08 -1.43 -20.80
CA PHE A 88 -10.13 -2.06 -21.73
C PHE A 88 -9.42 -3.25 -21.06
N PRO A 89 -8.76 -4.15 -21.83
CA PRO A 89 -8.08 -5.32 -21.29
C PRO A 89 -7.04 -4.98 -20.25
N ALA A 90 -6.93 -5.79 -19.20
CA ALA A 90 -5.91 -5.68 -18.17
C ALA A 90 -5.15 -7.01 -18.01
N ILE A 91 -3.84 -6.94 -17.92
CA ILE A 91 -2.94 -8.08 -17.76
C ILE A 91 -2.37 -8.04 -16.34
N ASN A 92 -2.60 -9.11 -15.58
CA ASN A 92 -1.98 -9.29 -14.27
C ASN A 92 -0.51 -9.71 -14.43
N VAL A 93 0.40 -8.79 -14.19
CA VAL A 93 1.85 -9.03 -14.17
C VAL A 93 2.35 -9.27 -12.75
N ASN A 94 1.59 -8.78 -11.74
CA ASN A 94 1.97 -8.92 -10.33
C ASN A 94 2.20 -10.38 -9.93
N ASP A 95 1.35 -11.29 -10.39
CA ASP A 95 1.39 -12.70 -10.00
C ASP A 95 2.36 -13.53 -10.85
N SER A 96 3.07 -12.92 -11.80
CA SER A 96 4.18 -13.61 -12.46
C SER A 96 5.26 -13.94 -11.42
N VAL A 97 5.84 -15.14 -11.53
CA VAL A 97 6.87 -15.62 -10.60
C VAL A 97 8.05 -14.65 -10.54
N THR A 98 8.46 -14.12 -11.70
CA THR A 98 9.57 -13.18 -11.82
C THR A 98 9.27 -11.77 -11.29
N LYS A 99 8.02 -11.44 -10.95
CA LYS A 99 7.65 -10.19 -10.29
C LYS A 99 7.42 -10.41 -8.80
N SER A 100 6.39 -11.16 -8.41
CA SER A 100 5.98 -11.27 -7.00
C SER A 100 7.04 -11.92 -6.10
N LYS A 101 7.74 -12.94 -6.61
CA LYS A 101 8.78 -13.64 -5.83
C LYS A 101 10.15 -12.95 -5.89
N PHE A 102 10.30 -11.89 -6.67
CA PHE A 102 11.54 -11.11 -6.75
C PHE A 102 11.35 -9.70 -6.25
N ASP A 103 10.54 -8.86 -6.91
CA ASP A 103 10.39 -7.47 -6.54
C ASP A 103 9.75 -7.28 -5.16
N ASN A 104 8.61 -7.95 -4.90
CA ASN A 104 7.94 -7.84 -3.60
C ASN A 104 8.82 -8.35 -2.45
N LEU A 105 9.64 -9.37 -2.70
CA LEU A 105 10.52 -9.96 -1.68
C LEU A 105 11.85 -9.20 -1.58
N TYR A 106 12.62 -9.14 -2.66
CA TYR A 106 13.98 -8.61 -2.64
C TYR A 106 14.02 -7.08 -2.76
N GLY A 107 13.11 -6.48 -3.54
CA GLY A 107 13.00 -5.02 -3.65
C GLY A 107 12.61 -4.39 -2.31
N CYS A 108 11.58 -4.93 -1.65
CA CYS A 108 11.17 -4.47 -0.32
C CYS A 108 12.20 -4.77 0.76
N ARG A 109 12.94 -5.89 0.64
CA ARG A 109 14.06 -6.22 1.52
C ARG A 109 15.15 -5.15 1.50
N GLU A 110 15.45 -4.60 0.33
CA GLU A 110 16.44 -3.55 0.16
C GLU A 110 15.89 -2.17 0.56
N SER A 111 14.73 -1.79 0.04
CA SER A 111 14.18 -0.45 0.17
C SER A 111 13.71 -0.12 1.59
N LEU A 112 13.21 -1.08 2.38
CA LEU A 112 12.75 -0.82 3.74
C LEU A 112 13.86 -0.25 4.63
N VAL A 113 14.98 -0.95 4.73
CA VAL A 113 16.06 -0.53 5.63
C VAL A 113 16.78 0.72 5.12
N ASP A 114 16.86 0.91 3.79
CA ASP A 114 17.34 2.14 3.20
C ASP A 114 16.44 3.33 3.57
N GLY A 115 15.12 3.17 3.42
CA GLY A 115 14.14 4.19 3.79
C GLY A 115 14.20 4.57 5.27
N ILE A 116 14.21 3.59 6.18
CA ILE A 116 14.30 3.84 7.62
C ILE A 116 15.60 4.61 7.96
N ARG A 117 16.74 4.20 7.40
CA ARG A 117 18.02 4.86 7.67
C ARG A 117 18.06 6.29 7.14
N ARG A 118 17.55 6.51 5.92
CA ARG A 118 17.49 7.87 5.34
C ARG A 118 16.56 8.80 6.11
N ALA A 119 15.43 8.28 6.59
CA ALA A 119 14.45 9.09 7.31
C ALA A 119 14.88 9.42 8.74
N THR A 120 15.57 8.50 9.44
CA THR A 120 15.72 8.58 10.88
C THR A 120 17.16 8.65 11.38
N ASP A 121 18.15 8.26 10.57
CA ASP A 121 19.56 8.09 10.95
C ASP A 121 19.75 7.11 12.14
N VAL A 122 18.82 6.17 12.33
CA VAL A 122 18.79 5.26 13.48
C VAL A 122 19.55 3.96 13.18
N MET A 123 20.30 3.49 14.16
CA MET A 123 20.91 2.17 14.13
C MET A 123 19.86 1.10 14.40
N LEU A 124 19.78 0.09 13.53
CA LEU A 124 18.81 -1.02 13.63
C LEU A 124 19.24 -2.09 14.65
N ALA A 125 20.56 -2.28 14.81
CA ALA A 125 21.11 -3.31 15.67
C ALA A 125 20.64 -3.17 17.13
N GLY A 126 20.17 -4.28 17.71
CA GLY A 126 19.66 -4.35 19.07
C GLY A 126 18.23 -3.87 19.28
N LYS A 127 17.61 -3.23 18.30
CA LYS A 127 16.21 -2.80 18.39
C LYS A 127 15.26 -3.98 18.25
N VAL A 128 14.07 -3.84 18.84
CA VAL A 128 12.94 -4.74 18.62
C VAL A 128 12.12 -4.19 17.48
N ALA A 129 11.93 -4.97 16.44
CA ALA A 129 11.13 -4.59 15.27
C ALA A 129 9.92 -5.53 15.12
N LEU A 130 8.75 -4.97 14.91
CA LEU A 130 7.54 -5.70 14.53
C LEU A 130 7.29 -5.51 13.04
N VAL A 131 7.08 -6.61 12.32
CA VAL A 131 6.61 -6.61 10.94
C VAL A 131 5.17 -7.12 10.94
N CYS A 132 4.24 -6.29 10.49
CA CYS A 132 2.84 -6.63 10.37
C CYS A 132 2.58 -7.17 8.96
N GLY A 133 2.29 -8.47 8.86
CA GLY A 133 2.15 -9.22 7.62
C GLY A 133 3.40 -10.01 7.26
N TYR A 134 3.21 -11.27 6.80
CA TYR A 134 4.28 -12.17 6.40
C TYR A 134 4.06 -12.77 5.00
N GLY A 135 3.46 -11.96 4.10
CA GLY A 135 3.48 -12.16 2.65
C GLY A 135 4.89 -11.91 2.07
N ASP A 136 5.03 -11.83 0.76
CA ASP A 136 6.35 -11.63 0.12
C ASP A 136 7.03 -10.34 0.60
N VAL A 137 6.30 -9.24 0.74
CA VAL A 137 6.81 -7.95 1.27
C VAL A 137 7.26 -8.10 2.72
N GLY A 138 6.42 -8.70 3.57
CA GLY A 138 6.74 -8.91 4.98
C GLY A 138 7.94 -9.82 5.19
N LYS A 139 8.08 -10.89 4.40
CA LYS A 139 9.25 -11.80 4.42
C LYS A 139 10.55 -11.06 4.10
N GLY A 140 10.54 -10.25 3.04
CA GLY A 140 11.68 -9.43 2.68
C GLY A 140 12.04 -8.43 3.79
N SER A 141 11.04 -7.75 4.31
CA SER A 141 11.16 -6.75 5.38
C SER A 141 11.74 -7.36 6.67
N ALA A 142 11.18 -8.48 7.12
CA ALA A 142 11.66 -9.19 8.32
C ALA A 142 13.11 -9.66 8.15
N ALA A 143 13.44 -10.20 6.97
CA ALA A 143 14.79 -10.67 6.68
C ALA A 143 15.82 -9.53 6.73
N SER A 144 15.52 -8.36 6.14
CA SER A 144 16.45 -7.23 6.12
C SER A 144 16.64 -6.59 7.50
N LEU A 145 15.58 -6.47 8.29
CA LEU A 145 15.66 -5.98 9.67
C LEU A 145 16.51 -6.93 10.54
N ARG A 146 16.30 -8.24 10.43
CA ARG A 146 17.11 -9.26 11.13
C ARG A 146 18.57 -9.21 10.70
N GLN A 147 18.82 -9.08 9.40
CA GLN A 147 20.19 -8.93 8.87
C GLN A 147 20.85 -7.62 9.35
N GLY A 148 20.06 -6.56 9.57
CA GLY A 148 20.52 -5.31 10.19
C GLY A 148 20.78 -5.41 11.70
N GLY A 149 20.58 -6.57 12.32
CA GLY A 149 20.82 -6.84 13.73
C GLY A 149 19.63 -6.52 14.65
N ALA A 150 18.44 -6.28 14.11
CA ALA A 150 17.22 -6.14 14.89
C ALA A 150 16.69 -7.51 15.38
N ARG A 151 16.02 -7.51 16.53
CA ARG A 151 15.21 -8.63 17.01
C ARG A 151 13.82 -8.49 16.41
N VAL A 152 13.49 -9.35 15.45
CA VAL A 152 12.27 -9.24 14.66
C VAL A 152 11.18 -10.16 15.20
N MET A 153 10.00 -9.58 15.39
CA MET A 153 8.72 -10.26 15.63
C MET A 153 7.80 -10.04 14.45
N VAL A 154 6.84 -10.91 14.26
CA VAL A 154 5.88 -10.87 13.17
C VAL A 154 4.47 -10.97 13.72
N THR A 155 3.54 -10.17 13.19
CA THR A 155 2.11 -10.41 13.35
C THR A 155 1.49 -10.79 12.03
N GLU A 156 0.67 -11.85 12.02
CA GLU A 156 0.07 -12.41 10.81
C GLU A 156 -1.26 -13.10 11.15
N ILE A 157 -2.27 -12.89 10.33
CA ILE A 157 -3.59 -13.51 10.49
C ILE A 157 -3.74 -14.81 9.68
N ASP A 158 -3.00 -14.94 8.57
CA ASP A 158 -2.99 -16.17 7.79
C ASP A 158 -2.16 -17.22 8.52
N PRO A 159 -2.76 -18.37 8.91
CA PRO A 159 -2.07 -19.38 9.70
C PRO A 159 -0.91 -20.05 8.94
N ILE A 160 -0.94 -20.09 7.61
CA ILE A 160 0.15 -20.65 6.81
C ILE A 160 1.34 -19.70 6.81
N CYS A 161 1.10 -18.40 6.58
CA CYS A 161 2.16 -17.39 6.65
C CYS A 161 2.72 -17.26 8.07
N ALA A 162 1.87 -17.32 9.11
CA ALA A 162 2.31 -17.33 10.50
C ALA A 162 3.19 -18.55 10.82
N LEU A 163 2.81 -19.74 10.35
CA LEU A 163 3.62 -20.95 10.51
C LEU A 163 4.96 -20.82 9.78
N GLN A 164 5.00 -20.26 8.57
CA GLN A 164 6.25 -19.99 7.86
C GLN A 164 7.16 -19.05 8.65
N ALA A 165 6.62 -17.97 9.23
CA ALA A 165 7.38 -17.07 10.08
C ALA A 165 7.99 -17.80 11.29
N ALA A 166 7.21 -18.63 11.97
CA ALA A 166 7.67 -19.42 13.11
C ALA A 166 8.77 -20.42 12.70
N MET A 167 8.62 -21.12 11.56
CA MET A 167 9.62 -22.05 11.04
C MET A 167 10.92 -21.36 10.63
N GLU A 168 10.86 -20.09 10.23
CA GLU A 168 12.03 -19.26 9.93
C GLU A 168 12.66 -18.63 11.18
N GLY A 169 12.12 -18.93 12.37
CA GLY A 169 12.67 -18.53 13.66
C GLY A 169 12.26 -17.12 14.11
N TYR A 170 11.15 -16.59 13.60
CA TYR A 170 10.53 -15.38 14.13
C TYR A 170 9.52 -15.73 15.24
N GLU A 171 9.43 -14.85 16.23
CA GLU A 171 8.35 -14.90 17.21
C GLU A 171 7.09 -14.31 16.56
N VAL A 172 6.02 -15.12 16.51
CA VAL A 172 4.72 -14.69 16.01
C VAL A 172 3.89 -14.19 17.19
N VAL A 173 3.44 -12.95 17.12
CA VAL A 173 2.79 -12.22 18.23
C VAL A 173 1.55 -11.47 17.73
N THR A 174 0.71 -11.00 18.66
CA THR A 174 -0.32 -10.01 18.34
C THR A 174 0.22 -8.59 18.56
N MET A 175 -0.44 -7.59 17.97
CA MET A 175 -0.08 -6.19 18.13
C MET A 175 -0.11 -5.77 19.62
N GLU A 176 -1.13 -6.20 20.34
CA GLU A 176 -1.33 -5.87 21.76
C GLU A 176 -0.22 -6.39 22.67
N GLN A 177 0.37 -7.52 22.32
CA GLN A 177 1.47 -8.12 23.08
C GLN A 177 2.78 -7.33 22.96
N VAL A 178 2.92 -6.56 21.88
CA VAL A 178 4.22 -5.97 21.49
C VAL A 178 4.19 -4.45 21.34
N ALA A 179 3.01 -3.81 21.30
CA ALA A 179 2.89 -2.37 21.11
C ALA A 179 3.77 -1.56 22.08
N GLY A 180 3.80 -1.92 23.36
CA GLY A 180 4.68 -1.26 24.36
C GLY A 180 6.13 -1.73 24.38
N LYS A 181 6.54 -2.68 23.51
CA LYS A 181 7.87 -3.30 23.56
C LYS A 181 8.73 -3.01 22.33
N ALA A 182 8.12 -2.88 21.16
CA ALA A 182 8.85 -2.66 19.92
C ALA A 182 9.37 -1.23 19.81
N ASP A 183 10.45 -1.08 19.09
CA ASP A 183 11.10 0.19 18.77
C ASP A 183 10.80 0.61 17.33
N ILE A 184 10.51 -0.37 16.44
CA ILE A 184 10.21 -0.17 15.02
C ILE A 184 8.99 -1.00 14.68
N PHE A 185 8.03 -0.37 14.00
CA PHE A 185 6.81 -0.99 13.50
C PHE A 185 6.74 -0.81 11.98
N VAL A 186 6.55 -1.90 11.26
CA VAL A 186 6.48 -1.91 9.79
C VAL A 186 5.18 -2.58 9.37
N THR A 187 4.33 -1.90 8.61
CA THR A 187 3.14 -2.50 8.03
C THR A 187 3.37 -2.92 6.59
N ALA A 188 2.91 -4.12 6.23
CA ALA A 188 3.12 -4.76 4.94
C ALA A 188 1.93 -5.68 4.56
N THR A 189 0.71 -5.34 4.97
CA THR A 189 -0.47 -6.20 4.85
C THR A 189 -1.38 -5.85 3.68
N GLY A 190 -1.39 -4.60 3.24
CA GLY A 190 -2.39 -4.08 2.30
C GLY A 190 -3.80 -3.95 2.90
N ASN A 191 -3.94 -3.99 4.24
CA ASN A 191 -5.20 -3.84 4.94
C ASN A 191 -5.29 -2.48 5.64
N LYS A 192 -6.51 -2.05 5.94
CA LYS A 192 -6.76 -0.79 6.64
C LYS A 192 -6.58 -0.95 8.16
N ASP A 193 -6.11 0.13 8.83
CA ASP A 193 -6.06 0.29 10.29
C ASP A 193 -5.35 -0.86 11.03
N VAL A 194 -4.25 -1.37 10.47
CA VAL A 194 -3.40 -2.40 11.10
C VAL A 194 -2.75 -1.86 12.36
N ILE A 195 -2.29 -0.60 12.32
CA ILE A 195 -1.81 0.14 13.49
C ILE A 195 -2.82 1.26 13.79
N THR A 196 -3.56 1.10 14.89
CA THR A 196 -4.56 2.07 15.34
C THR A 196 -3.97 3.13 16.27
N LEU A 197 -4.74 4.19 16.53
CA LEU A 197 -4.37 5.20 17.52
C LEU A 197 -4.13 4.59 18.91
N ASP A 198 -4.94 3.60 19.31
CA ASP A 198 -4.78 2.95 20.61
C ASP A 198 -3.49 2.11 20.70
N HIS A 199 -3.04 1.52 19.60
CA HIS A 199 -1.72 0.91 19.53
C HIS A 199 -0.62 1.95 19.66
N MET A 200 -0.72 3.07 18.92
CA MET A 200 0.30 4.14 18.95
C MET A 200 0.44 4.78 20.34
N ARG A 201 -0.66 4.92 21.10
CA ARG A 201 -0.61 5.42 22.48
C ARG A 201 0.18 4.54 23.45
N GLN A 202 0.30 3.25 23.15
CA GLN A 202 1.04 2.28 23.97
C GLN A 202 2.51 2.18 23.56
N MET A 203 2.92 2.76 22.43
CA MET A 203 4.27 2.67 21.93
C MET A 203 5.25 3.41 22.84
N LYS A 204 6.50 3.00 22.76
CA LYS A 204 7.60 3.70 23.42
C LYS A 204 7.77 5.11 22.86
N ASP A 205 8.30 5.99 23.68
CA ASP A 205 8.84 7.27 23.19
C ASP A 205 9.85 7.01 22.06
N ARG A 206 9.76 7.77 20.99
CA ARG A 206 10.58 7.65 19.77
C ARG A 206 10.45 6.32 19.02
N ALA A 207 9.34 5.61 19.17
CA ALA A 207 9.04 4.48 18.30
C ALA A 207 8.97 4.94 16.84
N ILE A 208 9.54 4.14 15.95
CA ILE A 208 9.49 4.38 14.51
C ILE A 208 8.32 3.59 13.95
N VAL A 209 7.40 4.27 13.27
CA VAL A 209 6.26 3.64 12.60
C VAL A 209 6.37 3.95 11.12
N CYS A 210 6.39 2.91 10.28
CA CYS A 210 6.50 3.06 8.84
C CYS A 210 5.65 2.02 8.10
N ASN A 211 5.24 2.40 6.90
CA ASN A 211 4.51 1.53 5.98
C ASN A 211 5.38 1.24 4.75
N ILE A 212 5.45 -0.03 4.35
CA ILE A 212 6.00 -0.46 3.08
C ILE A 212 4.94 -1.13 2.20
N GLY A 213 3.74 -1.31 2.73
CA GLY A 213 2.58 -1.76 1.98
C GLY A 213 2.11 -0.70 0.98
N HIS A 214 1.19 -1.09 0.12
CA HIS A 214 0.67 -0.21 -0.94
C HIS A 214 -0.22 0.92 -0.41
N PHE A 215 -0.96 0.68 0.69
CA PHE A 215 -1.89 1.65 1.24
C PHE A 215 -1.30 2.43 2.40
N ASP A 216 -1.43 3.74 2.36
CA ASP A 216 -1.08 4.67 3.44
C ASP A 216 -2.01 4.51 4.66
N ASN A 217 -3.22 4.01 4.46
CA ASN A 217 -4.21 3.79 5.51
C ASN A 217 -4.01 2.49 6.33
N GLU A 218 -2.90 1.76 6.15
CA GLU A 218 -2.51 0.69 7.08
C GLU A 218 -2.23 1.22 8.49
N ILE A 219 -1.85 2.49 8.58
CA ILE A 219 -1.63 3.22 9.84
C ILE A 219 -2.71 4.30 9.95
N GLU A 220 -3.42 4.34 11.07
CA GLU A 220 -4.50 5.30 11.34
C GLU A 220 -3.95 6.73 11.56
N VAL A 221 -3.29 7.29 10.53
CA VAL A 221 -2.66 8.62 10.61
C VAL A 221 -3.69 9.72 10.74
N SER A 222 -4.88 9.57 10.18
CA SER A 222 -5.96 10.55 10.25
C SER A 222 -6.35 10.90 11.70
N SER A 223 -6.30 9.94 12.61
CA SER A 223 -6.56 10.14 14.04
C SER A 223 -5.49 10.98 14.75
N LEU A 224 -4.36 11.22 14.12
CA LEU A 224 -3.27 12.06 14.65
C LEU A 224 -3.37 13.53 14.20
N SER A 225 -4.34 13.90 13.37
CA SER A 225 -4.49 15.24 12.77
C SER A 225 -4.52 16.39 13.78
N ASN A 226 -5.03 16.14 15.00
CA ASN A 226 -5.10 17.12 16.08
C ASN A 226 -3.88 17.11 17.01
N MET A 227 -2.86 16.32 16.73
CA MET A 227 -1.62 16.26 17.51
C MET A 227 -0.57 17.22 16.96
N ALA A 228 0.40 17.58 17.81
CA ALA A 228 1.51 18.41 17.38
C ALA A 228 2.45 17.61 16.47
N TRP A 229 2.61 18.06 15.24
CA TRP A 229 3.53 17.48 14.25
C TRP A 229 4.79 18.34 14.13
N ARG A 230 5.91 17.68 13.94
CA ARG A 230 7.17 18.33 13.58
C ARG A 230 7.75 17.62 12.36
N GLU A 231 7.87 18.34 11.27
CA GLU A 231 8.63 17.88 10.11
C GLU A 231 10.13 17.90 10.45
N VAL A 232 10.80 16.77 10.28
CA VAL A 232 12.23 16.62 10.60
C VAL A 232 13.08 16.66 9.34
N LYS A 233 12.60 16.03 8.26
CA LYS A 233 13.22 16.06 6.93
C LYS A 233 12.14 16.32 5.88
N PRO A 234 12.33 17.27 4.96
CA PRO A 234 11.40 17.47 3.85
C PRO A 234 11.41 16.23 2.93
N GLN A 235 10.23 15.90 2.43
CA GLN A 235 10.07 14.82 1.44
C GLN A 235 10.36 15.31 0.04
#